data_b6780da35184bfd67907776da1476822
#
_entry.id   b6780da35184bfd67907776da1476822
#
_cell.length_a   1.000
_cell.length_b   1.000
_cell.length_c   1.000
_cell.angle_alpha   90.00
_cell.angle_beta   90.00
_cell.angle_gamma   90.00
#
_symmetry.space_group_name_H-M   'P 1'
#
loop_
_entity.id
_entity.type
_entity.pdbx_description
1 polymer ?
#
loop_
_entity_poly.entity_id
_entity_poly.type
_entity_poly.pdbx_seq_one_letter_code
_entity_poly.pdbx_strand_id
1 'polypeptide(L)'
;MPKLLDLYAKYGIKATFFYTGYIAKLYPEVVKMAADSGHEIGSHGKSHLKENGFDIMPYEKQVKHLEYSKKLLEDISGKQVISFRAPALRVSPNTATALLETGFRIDSSIASQRFDFFLSFGSKKKIKFLYAPRLPYRTNRNNLFIKGQSNLVEIPPSATIIPFAGTT
;
A
#
# COMPACT_ATOMS: atom_id res chain seq x y z
N MET A 1 -5.88 -2.61 19.63
CA MET A 1 -5.33 -1.35 19.15
C MET A 1 -4.73 -0.50 20.28
N PRO A 2 -5.38 -0.22 21.42
CA PRO A 2 -4.81 0.65 22.49
C PRO A 2 -3.39 0.27 22.91
N LYS A 3 -3.15 -0.97 23.31
CA LYS A 3 -1.81 -1.44 23.73
C LYS A 3 -0.68 -1.15 22.74
N LEU A 4 -0.96 -1.20 21.43
CA LEU A 4 0.03 -0.87 20.40
C LEU A 4 0.30 0.64 20.36
N LEU A 5 -0.75 1.45 20.46
CA LEU A 5 -0.62 2.91 20.47
C LEU A 5 0.11 3.38 21.73
N ASP A 6 -0.17 2.78 22.89
CA ASP A 6 0.54 3.06 24.15
C ASP A 6 2.05 2.73 24.02
N LEU A 7 2.37 1.58 23.39
CA LEU A 7 3.76 1.22 23.13
C LEU A 7 4.46 2.22 22.21
N TYR A 8 3.78 2.64 21.14
CA TYR A 8 4.34 3.62 20.21
C TYR A 8 4.51 4.99 20.87
N ALA A 9 3.54 5.42 21.69
CA ALA A 9 3.65 6.65 22.48
C ALA A 9 4.84 6.59 23.44
N LYS A 10 5.01 5.48 24.16
CA LYS A 10 6.14 5.26 25.10
C LYS A 10 7.51 5.46 24.45
N TYR A 11 7.67 5.03 23.20
CA TYR A 11 8.93 5.12 22.45
C TYR A 11 9.00 6.26 21.45
N GLY A 12 8.02 7.16 21.43
CA GLY A 12 7.97 8.28 20.49
C GLY A 12 7.86 7.88 19.02
N ILE A 13 7.32 6.66 18.73
CA ILE A 13 7.23 6.11 17.38
C ILE A 13 6.03 6.69 16.67
N LYS A 14 6.22 7.21 15.45
CA LYS A 14 5.14 7.53 14.50
C LYS A 14 5.15 6.51 13.37
N ALA A 15 3.98 6.07 12.96
CA ALA A 15 3.81 5.04 11.95
C ALA A 15 2.68 5.40 10.97
N THR A 16 2.70 4.77 9.80
CA THR A 16 1.58 4.77 8.86
C THR A 16 0.78 3.49 9.05
N PHE A 17 -0.51 3.62 9.36
CA PHE A 17 -1.44 2.50 9.47
C PHE A 17 -2.26 2.37 8.19
N PHE A 18 -2.08 1.27 7.48
CA PHE A 18 -2.83 0.98 6.25
C PHE A 18 -4.10 0.20 6.55
N TYR A 19 -5.26 0.83 6.36
CA TYR A 19 -6.57 0.21 6.59
C TYR A 19 -7.27 -0.10 5.26
N THR A 20 -7.90 -1.28 5.19
CA THR A 20 -8.88 -1.52 4.10
C THR A 20 -10.18 -0.76 4.39
N GLY A 21 -10.86 -0.34 3.33
CA GLY A 21 -12.18 0.28 3.47
C GLY A 21 -13.19 -0.63 4.19
N TYR A 22 -13.05 -1.95 4.05
CA TYR A 22 -13.88 -2.93 4.75
C TYR A 22 -13.70 -2.83 6.28
N ILE A 23 -12.46 -2.84 6.76
CA ILE A 23 -12.15 -2.72 8.20
C ILE A 23 -12.54 -1.33 8.72
N ALA A 24 -12.25 -0.27 7.95
CA ALA A 24 -12.62 1.09 8.32
C ALA A 24 -14.13 1.28 8.48
N LYS A 25 -14.94 0.61 7.64
CA LYS A 25 -16.39 0.63 7.73
C LYS A 25 -16.91 -0.12 8.97
N LEU A 26 -16.30 -1.27 9.32
CA LEU A 26 -16.74 -2.10 10.46
C LEU A 26 -16.27 -1.53 11.81
N TYR A 27 -15.09 -0.91 11.84
CA TYR A 27 -14.43 -0.46 13.06
C TYR A 27 -13.86 0.96 12.88
N PRO A 28 -14.69 1.98 12.62
CA PRO A 28 -14.22 3.34 12.38
C PRO A 28 -13.46 3.91 13.58
N GLU A 29 -13.80 3.49 14.80
CA GLU A 29 -13.12 3.90 16.02
C GLU A 29 -11.64 3.50 16.04
N VAL A 30 -11.26 2.41 15.39
CA VAL A 30 -9.86 1.96 15.33
C VAL A 30 -9.03 2.89 14.43
N VAL A 31 -9.60 3.33 13.32
CA VAL A 31 -8.98 4.32 12.42
C VAL A 31 -8.83 5.67 13.11
N LYS A 32 -9.93 6.13 13.76
CA LYS A 32 -9.94 7.39 14.49
C LYS A 32 -8.91 7.40 15.62
N MET A 33 -8.82 6.33 16.39
CA MET A 33 -7.87 6.16 17.48
C MET A 33 -6.41 6.32 17.01
N ALA A 34 -6.06 5.71 15.86
CA ALA A 34 -4.72 5.86 15.28
C ALA A 34 -4.47 7.30 14.80
N ALA A 35 -5.46 7.93 14.17
CA ALA A 35 -5.36 9.31 13.70
C ALA A 35 -5.20 10.31 14.85
N ASP A 36 -6.00 10.16 15.93
CA ASP A 36 -5.96 11.01 17.13
C ASP A 36 -4.63 10.85 17.89
N SER A 37 -4.02 9.66 17.84
CA SER A 37 -2.68 9.40 18.39
C SER A 37 -1.54 9.99 17.54
N GLY A 38 -1.86 10.72 16.47
CA GLY A 38 -0.89 11.42 15.63
C GLY A 38 -0.15 10.53 14.64
N HIS A 39 -0.71 9.35 14.32
CA HIS A 39 -0.20 8.48 13.26
C HIS A 39 -0.77 8.88 11.89
N GLU A 40 -0.09 8.47 10.84
CA GLU A 40 -0.59 8.59 9.47
C GLU A 40 -1.60 7.48 9.17
N ILE A 41 -2.67 7.83 8.46
CA ILE A 41 -3.66 6.88 7.95
C ILE A 41 -3.42 6.70 6.46
N GLY A 42 -3.14 5.47 6.06
CA GLY A 42 -2.97 5.06 4.67
C GLY A 42 -4.08 4.12 4.20
N SER A 43 -4.31 4.06 2.90
CA SER A 43 -5.27 3.14 2.29
C SER A 43 -4.64 1.79 1.97
N HIS A 44 -5.34 0.71 2.32
CA HIS A 44 -5.03 -0.66 1.90
C HIS A 44 -6.08 -1.19 0.90
N GLY A 45 -6.62 -0.29 0.06
CA GLY A 45 -7.69 -0.61 -0.87
C GLY A 45 -9.03 -0.88 -0.17
N LYS A 46 -9.99 -1.39 -0.95
CA LYS A 46 -11.35 -1.64 -0.44
C LYS A 46 -11.40 -2.85 0.49
N SER A 47 -10.73 -3.96 0.14
CA SER A 47 -10.73 -5.20 0.93
C SER A 47 -9.52 -6.07 0.57
N HIS A 48 -9.27 -7.11 1.38
CA HIS A 48 -8.18 -8.08 1.17
C HIS A 48 -8.64 -9.35 0.44
N LEU A 49 -9.82 -9.32 -0.22
CA LEU A 49 -10.34 -10.45 -0.98
C LEU A 49 -9.50 -10.68 -2.25
N LYS A 50 -9.31 -11.96 -2.63
CA LYS A 50 -8.46 -12.32 -3.79
C LYS A 50 -8.93 -11.69 -5.10
N GLU A 51 -10.24 -11.60 -5.32
CA GLU A 51 -10.88 -11.00 -6.49
C GLU A 51 -10.73 -9.47 -6.56
N ASN A 52 -10.30 -8.83 -5.46
CA ASN A 52 -10.01 -7.41 -5.36
C ASN A 52 -8.50 -7.11 -5.41
N GLY A 53 -7.69 -8.05 -5.89
CA GLY A 53 -6.26 -7.82 -6.10
C GLY A 53 -6.00 -6.82 -7.24
N PHE A 54 -5.15 -5.83 -7.02
CA PHE A 54 -4.82 -4.81 -8.01
C PHE A 54 -4.08 -5.35 -9.24
N ASP A 55 -3.54 -6.56 -9.17
CA ASP A 55 -2.90 -7.24 -10.30
C ASP A 55 -3.89 -7.84 -11.31
N ILE A 56 -5.14 -8.08 -10.91
CA ILE A 56 -6.18 -8.68 -11.75
C ILE A 56 -7.36 -7.74 -12.04
N MET A 57 -7.53 -6.68 -11.24
CA MET A 57 -8.62 -5.72 -11.45
C MET A 57 -8.42 -4.88 -12.70
N PRO A 58 -9.48 -4.65 -13.52
CA PRO A 58 -9.47 -3.61 -14.54
C PRO A 58 -9.19 -2.22 -13.94
N TYR A 59 -8.67 -1.33 -14.76
CA TYR A 59 -8.29 0.02 -14.36
C TYR A 59 -9.40 0.79 -13.65
N GLU A 60 -10.58 0.85 -14.25
CA GLU A 60 -11.74 1.58 -13.71
C GLU A 60 -12.19 1.05 -12.34
N LYS A 61 -12.03 -0.27 -12.14
CA LYS A 61 -12.33 -0.90 -10.85
C LYS A 61 -11.27 -0.52 -9.81
N GLN A 62 -9.99 -0.42 -10.21
CA GLN A 62 -8.93 0.05 -9.30
C GLN A 62 -9.22 1.48 -8.85
N VAL A 63 -9.53 2.40 -9.77
CA VAL A 63 -9.89 3.80 -9.46
C VAL A 63 -11.05 3.85 -8.46
N LYS A 64 -12.16 3.18 -8.74
CA LYS A 64 -13.33 3.15 -7.84
C LYS A 64 -13.00 2.61 -6.43
N HIS A 65 -12.14 1.59 -6.34
CA HIS A 65 -11.74 1.04 -5.05
C HIS A 65 -10.83 2.00 -4.27
N LEU A 66 -9.95 2.71 -4.96
CA LEU A 66 -9.06 3.72 -4.38
C LEU A 66 -9.85 4.93 -3.87
N GLU A 67 -10.72 5.48 -4.70
CA GLU A 67 -11.60 6.61 -4.32
C GLU A 67 -12.49 6.26 -3.12
N TYR A 68 -13.14 5.10 -3.16
CA TYR A 68 -13.99 4.65 -2.05
C TYR A 68 -13.22 4.53 -0.74
N SER A 69 -12.07 3.85 -0.75
CA SER A 69 -11.30 3.64 0.47
C SER A 69 -10.68 4.93 0.98
N LYS A 70 -10.17 5.77 0.08
CA LYS A 70 -9.62 7.08 0.42
C LYS A 70 -10.65 7.97 1.08
N LYS A 71 -11.80 8.17 0.40
CA LYS A 71 -12.89 9.01 0.95
C LYS A 71 -13.35 8.54 2.32
N LEU A 72 -13.59 7.24 2.48
CA LEU A 72 -14.04 6.68 3.77
C LEU A 72 -13.02 6.93 4.88
N LEU A 73 -11.73 6.73 4.61
CA LEU A 73 -10.67 6.94 5.59
C LEU A 73 -10.51 8.43 5.94
N GLU A 74 -10.64 9.31 4.96
CA GLU A 74 -10.61 10.77 5.16
C GLU A 74 -11.81 11.24 6.01
N ASP A 75 -13.01 10.75 5.70
CA ASP A 75 -14.24 11.06 6.45
C ASP A 75 -14.14 10.63 7.93
N ILE A 76 -13.51 9.47 8.22
CA ILE A 76 -13.34 8.96 9.58
C ILE A 76 -12.22 9.68 10.33
N SER A 77 -11.07 9.85 9.68
CA SER A 77 -9.85 10.37 10.34
C SER A 77 -9.80 11.89 10.44
N GLY A 78 -10.56 12.59 9.60
CA GLY A 78 -10.45 14.04 9.42
C GLY A 78 -9.12 14.49 8.79
N LYS A 79 -8.36 13.57 8.21
CA LYS A 79 -7.03 13.82 7.63
C LYS A 79 -6.97 13.40 6.18
N GLN A 80 -6.15 14.09 5.39
CA GLN A 80 -5.90 13.70 4.01
C GLN A 80 -5.16 12.34 3.96
N VAL A 81 -5.65 11.43 3.12
CA VAL A 81 -5.04 10.11 2.89
C VAL A 81 -4.26 10.13 1.59
N ILE A 82 -2.94 10.15 1.68
CA ILE A 82 -2.03 10.25 0.53
C ILE A 82 -1.19 9.00 0.31
N SER A 83 -1.19 8.07 1.27
CA SER A 83 -0.37 6.86 1.24
C SER A 83 -1.22 5.63 0.93
N PHE A 84 -0.68 4.75 0.11
CA PHE A 84 -1.30 3.50 -0.29
C PHE A 84 -0.35 2.32 -0.12
N ARG A 85 -0.92 1.16 0.19
CA ARG A 85 -0.25 -0.15 0.08
C ARG A 85 -1.24 -1.17 -0.47
N ALA A 86 -0.86 -1.85 -1.55
CA ALA A 86 -1.72 -2.84 -2.17
C ALA A 86 -1.91 -4.07 -1.27
N PRO A 87 -3.14 -4.60 -1.13
CA PRO A 87 -3.40 -5.88 -0.49
C PRO A 87 -2.53 -6.99 -1.08
N ALA A 88 -1.86 -7.75 -0.20
CA ALA A 88 -0.90 -8.79 -0.57
C ALA A 88 0.22 -8.30 -1.52
N LEU A 89 0.51 -6.99 -1.56
CA LEU A 89 1.50 -6.36 -2.44
C LEU A 89 1.28 -6.68 -3.93
N ARG A 90 0.02 -6.91 -4.32
CA ARG A 90 -0.37 -7.27 -5.68
C ARG A 90 -0.71 -6.01 -6.48
N VAL A 91 0.08 -5.72 -7.51
CA VAL A 91 -0.07 -4.54 -8.38
C VAL A 91 0.02 -4.91 -9.85
N SER A 92 -0.57 -4.07 -10.71
CA SER A 92 -0.49 -4.16 -12.18
C SER A 92 0.17 -2.90 -12.76
N PRO A 93 0.48 -2.87 -14.06
CA PRO A 93 0.94 -1.64 -14.72
C PRO A 93 -0.02 -0.46 -14.55
N ASN A 94 -1.32 -0.73 -14.49
CA ASN A 94 -2.35 0.32 -14.33
C ASN A 94 -2.39 0.94 -12.94
N THR A 95 -1.83 0.28 -11.93
CA THR A 95 -1.92 0.73 -10.53
C THR A 95 -1.24 2.09 -10.32
N ALA A 96 -0.10 2.33 -10.98
CA ALA A 96 0.59 3.62 -10.88
C ALA A 96 -0.29 4.79 -11.35
N THR A 97 -0.90 4.63 -12.52
CA THR A 97 -1.81 5.65 -13.10
C THR A 97 -3.04 5.85 -12.22
N ALA A 98 -3.66 4.76 -11.75
CA ALA A 98 -4.84 4.83 -10.88
C ALA A 98 -4.54 5.56 -9.55
N LEU A 99 -3.38 5.32 -8.94
CA LEU A 99 -2.93 6.02 -7.73
C LEU A 99 -2.73 7.52 -7.98
N LEU A 100 -2.08 7.88 -9.08
CA LEU A 100 -1.85 9.29 -9.45
C LEU A 100 -3.16 10.03 -9.67
N GLU A 101 -4.10 9.45 -10.41
CA GLU A 101 -5.39 10.06 -10.74
C GLU A 101 -6.30 10.21 -9.52
N THR A 102 -6.22 9.28 -8.57
CA THR A 102 -6.96 9.35 -7.31
C THR A 102 -6.26 10.18 -6.22
N GLY A 103 -5.15 10.85 -6.59
CA GLY A 103 -4.46 11.81 -5.74
C GLY A 103 -3.61 11.19 -4.63
N PHE A 104 -3.23 9.92 -4.76
CA PHE A 104 -2.18 9.35 -3.90
C PHE A 104 -0.81 9.89 -4.30
N ARG A 105 0.07 10.03 -3.32
CA ARG A 105 1.43 10.56 -3.48
C ARG A 105 2.52 9.58 -3.05
N ILE A 106 2.15 8.62 -2.22
CA ILE A 106 3.05 7.60 -1.67
C ILE A 106 2.46 6.23 -1.93
N ASP A 107 3.26 5.33 -2.47
CA ASP A 107 2.97 3.90 -2.54
C ASP A 107 4.02 3.11 -1.77
N SER A 108 3.63 1.99 -1.19
CA SER A 108 4.53 1.07 -0.49
C SER A 108 4.17 -0.38 -0.82
N SER A 109 3.99 -0.65 -2.13
CA SER A 109 3.52 -1.96 -2.62
C SER A 109 4.62 -2.80 -3.22
N ILE A 110 5.79 -2.22 -3.53
CA ILE A 110 6.87 -2.93 -4.22
C ILE A 110 7.84 -3.52 -3.21
N ALA A 111 7.64 -4.78 -2.85
CA ALA A 111 8.58 -5.54 -2.02
C ALA A 111 9.83 -5.89 -2.85
N SER A 112 10.75 -4.94 -2.98
CA SER A 112 12.01 -5.13 -3.70
C SER A 112 12.76 -6.33 -3.14
N GLN A 113 13.28 -7.19 -4.04
CA GLN A 113 13.97 -8.44 -3.70
C GLN A 113 13.09 -9.52 -3.04
N ARG A 114 11.77 -9.41 -3.13
CA ARG A 114 10.90 -10.54 -2.80
C ARG A 114 11.15 -11.68 -3.78
N PHE A 115 11.57 -12.82 -3.26
CA PHE A 115 11.78 -14.04 -4.02
C PHE A 115 10.75 -15.09 -3.61
N ASP A 116 9.68 -15.21 -4.38
CA ASP A 116 8.63 -16.24 -4.16
C ASP A 116 9.02 -17.55 -4.88
N PHE A 117 10.10 -18.18 -4.45
CA PHE A 117 10.65 -19.37 -5.11
C PHE A 117 9.70 -20.59 -5.03
N PHE A 118 9.01 -20.75 -3.91
CA PHE A 118 8.22 -21.97 -3.66
C PHE A 118 6.76 -21.95 -4.13
N LEU A 119 6.16 -20.80 -4.43
CA LEU A 119 4.73 -20.71 -4.69
C LEU A 119 4.34 -20.33 -6.13
N SER A 120 5.29 -20.27 -7.05
CA SER A 120 5.02 -19.79 -8.40
C SER A 120 5.93 -20.37 -9.48
N PHE A 121 5.85 -21.66 -9.67
CA PHE A 121 6.26 -22.24 -10.95
C PHE A 121 5.42 -21.58 -12.06
N GLY A 122 6.07 -20.74 -12.88
CA GLY A 122 5.52 -20.28 -14.17
C GLY A 122 5.07 -18.82 -14.29
N SER A 123 5.17 -17.96 -13.27
CA SER A 123 4.73 -16.56 -13.40
C SER A 123 5.90 -15.60 -13.66
N LYS A 124 6.05 -15.14 -14.89
CA LYS A 124 6.97 -14.05 -15.31
C LYS A 124 6.74 -12.72 -14.57
N LYS A 125 5.62 -12.58 -13.86
CA LYS A 125 5.23 -11.35 -13.14
C LYS A 125 6.12 -11.05 -11.92
N LYS A 126 6.74 -12.08 -11.31
CA LYS A 126 7.48 -11.95 -10.04
C LYS A 126 8.95 -11.55 -10.18
N ILE A 127 9.55 -11.76 -11.34
CA ILE A 127 10.93 -11.35 -11.63
C ILE A 127 11.09 -9.82 -11.52
N LYS A 128 10.03 -9.03 -11.75
CA LYS A 128 10.07 -7.57 -11.65
C LYS A 128 10.44 -7.06 -10.26
N PHE A 129 10.09 -7.78 -9.20
CA PHE A 129 10.45 -7.42 -7.82
C PHE A 129 11.95 -7.51 -7.54
N LEU A 130 12.69 -8.38 -8.26
CA LEU A 130 14.14 -8.51 -8.09
C LEU A 130 14.90 -7.28 -8.60
N TYR A 131 14.39 -6.62 -9.63
CA TYR A 131 15.04 -5.46 -10.26
C TYR A 131 14.50 -4.12 -9.76
N ALA A 132 13.47 -4.13 -8.94
CA ALA A 132 12.91 -2.90 -8.39
C ALA A 132 13.92 -2.21 -7.44
N PRO A 133 14.00 -0.86 -7.44
CA PRO A 133 14.87 -0.13 -6.53
C PRO A 133 14.54 -0.43 -5.07
N ARG A 134 15.57 -0.51 -4.22
CA ARG A 134 15.42 -0.82 -2.77
C ARG A 134 15.20 0.42 -1.90
N LEU A 135 15.69 1.56 -2.35
CA LEU A 135 15.56 2.84 -1.66
C LEU A 135 14.34 3.59 -2.21
N PRO A 136 13.73 4.50 -1.45
CA PRO A 136 12.63 5.33 -1.94
C PRO A 136 12.95 6.01 -3.26
N TYR A 137 11.98 6.04 -4.18
CA TYR A 137 12.15 6.63 -5.51
C TYR A 137 10.85 7.19 -6.08
N ARG A 138 10.95 8.21 -6.95
CA ARG A 138 9.83 8.63 -7.78
C ARG A 138 9.57 7.57 -8.84
N THR A 139 8.33 7.19 -9.02
CA THR A 139 7.95 6.14 -9.98
C THR A 139 7.86 6.68 -11.39
N ASN A 140 7.93 5.77 -12.37
CA ASN A 140 7.42 6.06 -13.70
C ASN A 140 5.88 6.16 -13.64
N ARG A 141 5.29 7.04 -14.47
CA ARG A 141 3.84 7.29 -14.46
C ARG A 141 2.99 6.03 -14.69
N ASN A 142 3.49 5.10 -15.49
CA ASN A 142 2.79 3.89 -15.91
C ASN A 142 3.39 2.60 -15.31
N ASN A 143 4.37 2.72 -14.41
CA ASN A 143 5.03 1.54 -13.86
C ASN A 143 5.66 1.83 -12.49
N LEU A 144 5.14 1.18 -11.45
CA LEU A 144 5.64 1.30 -10.08
C LEU A 144 7.06 0.76 -9.90
N PHE A 145 7.48 -0.22 -10.71
CA PHE A 145 8.78 -0.91 -10.55
C PHE A 145 9.96 -0.11 -11.10
N ILE A 146 9.72 0.98 -11.82
CA ILE A 146 10.76 1.72 -12.54
C ILE A 146 10.83 3.16 -12.02
N LYS A 147 12.05 3.65 -11.82
CA LYS A 147 12.31 5.06 -11.53
C LYS A 147 11.80 5.96 -12.66
N GLY A 148 11.28 7.11 -12.29
CA GLY A 148 10.79 8.13 -13.22
C GLY A 148 10.66 9.48 -12.55
N GLN A 149 9.77 10.32 -13.07
CA GLN A 149 9.59 11.69 -12.59
C GLN A 149 8.12 11.99 -12.22
N SER A 150 7.31 10.96 -11.93
CA SER A 150 5.94 11.17 -11.50
C SER A 150 5.89 11.80 -10.10
N ASN A 151 4.71 12.30 -9.71
CA ASN A 151 4.48 12.81 -8.36
C ASN A 151 4.18 11.69 -7.33
N LEU A 152 4.29 10.42 -7.73
CA LEU A 152 4.12 9.27 -6.86
C LEU A 152 5.50 8.75 -6.43
N VAL A 153 5.71 8.64 -5.14
CA VAL A 153 6.91 8.09 -4.53
C VAL A 153 6.63 6.67 -4.06
N GLU A 154 7.42 5.73 -4.53
CA GLU A 154 7.46 4.38 -3.96
C GLU A 154 8.41 4.35 -2.77
N ILE A 155 7.91 3.85 -1.64
CA ILE A 155 8.69 3.54 -0.43
C ILE A 155 8.67 2.03 -0.25
N PRO A 156 9.65 1.31 -0.79
CA PRO A 156 9.66 -0.14 -0.72
C PRO A 156 9.67 -0.63 0.73
N PRO A 157 8.89 -1.67 1.09
CA PRO A 157 9.08 -2.36 2.36
C PRO A 157 10.53 -2.79 2.52
N SER A 158 11.08 -2.66 3.72
CA SER A 158 12.46 -3.01 4.01
C SER A 158 12.71 -4.49 3.67
N ALA A 159 13.74 -4.72 2.86
CA ALA A 159 14.21 -6.06 2.51
C ALA A 159 15.55 -6.32 3.19
N THR A 160 15.75 -7.52 3.68
CA THR A 160 17.07 -7.98 4.16
C THR A 160 18.01 -8.18 2.96
N ILE A 161 19.32 -8.34 3.25
CA ILE A 161 20.35 -8.64 2.23
C ILE A 161 20.02 -9.97 1.53
N ILE A 162 19.45 -10.92 2.26
CA ILE A 162 18.95 -12.20 1.74
C ILE A 162 17.53 -11.96 1.20
N PRO A 163 17.19 -12.45 -0.01
CA PRO A 163 15.85 -12.34 -0.54
C PRO A 163 14.80 -12.85 0.43
N PHE A 164 13.82 -12.03 0.73
CA PHE A 164 12.75 -12.35 1.67
C PHE A 164 11.71 -13.24 0.98
N ALA A 165 11.58 -14.47 1.45
CA ALA A 165 10.45 -15.34 1.13
C ALA A 165 9.30 -15.02 2.11
N GLY A 166 8.49 -14.03 1.76
CA GLY A 166 7.32 -13.67 2.57
C GLY A 166 6.18 -14.63 2.32
N THR A 167 5.71 -15.28 3.36
CA THR A 167 4.38 -15.90 3.38
C THR A 167 3.36 -14.79 3.65
N THR A 168 2.39 -14.62 2.78
CA THR A 168 1.15 -13.89 3.04
C THR A 168 0.03 -14.86 3.23
#